data_2fef9ab084ad5c66549d35e1034c1220
#
_entry.id   2fef9ab084ad5c66549d35e1034c1220
#
_cell.length_a   1.000
_cell.length_b   1.000
_cell.length_c   1.000
_cell.angle_alpha   90.00
_cell.angle_beta   90.00
_cell.angle_gamma   90.00
#
_symmetry.space_group_name_H-M   'P 1'
#
loop_
_entity.id
_entity.type
_entity.pdbx_description
1 polymer ?
#
loop_
_entity_poly.entity_id
_entity_poly.type
_entity_poly.pdbx_seq_one_letter_code
_entity_poly.pdbx_strand_id
1 'polypeptide(L)'
;MTSVFHVYFGPEALTATPRVRHIGPDDCFSALKEGLDDFFAMPTYPIFVGLFYAVAGIALFAMTSFGNAMHLAFPLAAGFVLIGPFVAIGLYEMSRRRERGLAVASSDTLTVLRSPALPSILAFGLLLLAIFAAWIFAAELIYVWLYGPNPPAAAIPFLQDVLSTGRGWTLIVVGVLVGFCFAALALAISVVSFPLMLDRDLGLVPALDASLRVTRANPLAVALWGLIVAAALVLGSLPLFFGLAVVLPVLGHATWRFYRKAIERDPAHEVPIEGPLHPDVTKNPALRLVWIFLDALDYLRQGREPTDLNASSGEPKSRATKPRAGAP
;
A
#
# COMPACT_ATOMS: atom_id res chain seq x y z
N MET A 1 3.71 1.12 26.06
CA MET A 1 4.13 -0.22 25.61
C MET A 1 2.89 -0.93 25.10
N THR A 2 2.72 -1.03 23.77
CA THR A 2 1.70 -1.90 23.19
C THR A 2 2.05 -3.34 23.53
N SER A 3 1.16 -4.04 24.22
CA SER A 3 1.39 -5.45 24.54
C SER A 3 1.43 -6.26 23.22
N VAL A 4 2.20 -7.34 23.17
CA VAL A 4 2.22 -8.27 22.03
C VAL A 4 0.79 -8.71 21.66
N PHE A 5 -0.08 -8.81 22.65
CA PHE A 5 -1.50 -9.10 22.46
C PHE A 5 -2.22 -8.08 21.59
N HIS A 6 -1.91 -6.78 21.73
CA HIS A 6 -2.50 -5.71 20.91
C HIS A 6 -2.14 -5.82 19.42
N VAL A 7 -0.96 -6.33 19.09
CA VAL A 7 -0.55 -6.55 17.69
C VAL A 7 -1.40 -7.63 17.02
N TYR A 8 -1.72 -8.69 17.75
CA TYR A 8 -2.50 -9.82 17.23
C TYR A 8 -4.01 -9.60 17.36
N PHE A 9 -4.44 -9.01 18.48
CA PHE A 9 -5.84 -8.72 18.80
C PHE A 9 -5.94 -7.30 19.31
N GLY A 10 -6.39 -6.37 18.46
CA GLY A 10 -6.65 -4.99 18.87
C GLY A 10 -7.76 -4.89 19.92
N PRO A 11 -7.95 -3.72 20.52
CA PRO A 11 -8.96 -3.49 21.56
C PRO A 11 -10.39 -3.78 21.06
N GLU A 12 -10.64 -3.60 19.79
CA GLU A 12 -11.95 -3.81 19.15
C GLU A 12 -12.18 -5.25 18.66
N ALA A 13 -11.17 -6.14 18.79
CA ALA A 13 -11.21 -7.48 18.21
C ALA A 13 -12.38 -8.35 18.74
N LEU A 14 -12.78 -8.14 19.98
CA LEU A 14 -13.85 -8.91 20.63
C LEU A 14 -15.25 -8.31 20.45
N THR A 15 -15.32 -7.01 20.17
CA THR A 15 -16.59 -6.26 20.14
C THR A 15 -17.06 -5.95 18.72
N ALA A 16 -16.15 -5.81 17.77
CA ALA A 16 -16.41 -5.35 16.41
C ALA A 16 -16.07 -6.43 15.36
N THR A 17 -16.86 -7.49 15.27
CA THR A 17 -16.70 -8.45 14.16
C THR A 17 -17.13 -7.81 12.83
N PRO A 18 -16.20 -7.61 11.87
CA PRO A 18 -16.54 -7.00 10.59
C PRO A 18 -17.60 -7.82 9.85
N ARG A 19 -18.70 -7.18 9.44
CA ARG A 19 -19.72 -7.82 8.62
C ARG A 19 -19.32 -7.79 7.16
N VAL A 20 -19.27 -8.96 6.54
CA VAL A 20 -18.95 -9.13 5.12
C VAL A 20 -20.20 -8.91 4.30
N ARG A 21 -20.08 -8.12 3.23
CA ARG A 21 -21.12 -7.89 2.25
C ARG A 21 -20.89 -8.79 1.03
N HIS A 22 -21.97 -9.14 0.34
CA HIS A 22 -21.88 -9.75 -0.97
C HIS A 22 -21.60 -8.69 -2.02
N ILE A 23 -20.56 -8.90 -2.82
CA ILE A 23 -20.12 -8.01 -3.88
C ILE A 23 -20.00 -8.78 -5.20
N GLY A 24 -20.24 -8.07 -6.29
CA GLY A 24 -20.18 -8.61 -7.65
C GLY A 24 -19.11 -7.95 -8.50
N PRO A 25 -19.04 -8.35 -9.80
CA PRO A 25 -18.13 -7.73 -10.77
C PRO A 25 -18.31 -6.21 -10.89
N ASP A 26 -19.54 -5.71 -10.85
CA ASP A 26 -19.85 -4.29 -10.96
C ASP A 26 -19.25 -3.48 -9.79
N ASP A 27 -19.18 -4.07 -8.61
CA ASP A 27 -18.53 -3.45 -7.45
C ASP A 27 -17.03 -3.32 -7.65
N CYS A 28 -16.38 -4.28 -8.33
CA CYS A 28 -14.95 -4.21 -8.66
C CYS A 28 -14.67 -3.05 -9.61
N PHE A 29 -15.46 -2.93 -10.70
CA PHE A 29 -15.32 -1.83 -11.66
C PHE A 29 -15.67 -0.48 -11.05
N SER A 30 -16.71 -0.42 -10.21
CA SER A 30 -17.07 0.79 -9.47
C SER A 30 -15.95 1.21 -8.51
N ALA A 31 -15.33 0.27 -7.78
CA ALA A 31 -14.18 0.55 -6.91
C ALA A 31 -12.98 1.09 -7.71
N LEU A 32 -12.71 0.52 -8.89
CA LEU A 32 -11.64 0.99 -9.78
C LEU A 32 -11.93 2.41 -10.27
N LYS A 33 -13.14 2.70 -10.70
CA LYS A 33 -13.56 4.04 -11.13
C LYS A 33 -13.45 5.06 -10.00
N GLU A 34 -13.97 4.74 -8.82
CA GLU A 34 -13.86 5.62 -7.65
C GLU A 34 -12.39 5.84 -7.24
N GLY A 35 -11.54 4.81 -7.36
CA GLY A 35 -10.09 4.94 -7.16
C GLY A 35 -9.42 5.88 -8.16
N LEU A 36 -9.86 5.82 -9.41
CA LEU A 36 -9.40 6.75 -10.47
C LEU A 36 -9.86 8.17 -10.18
N ASP A 37 -11.10 8.37 -9.74
CA ASP A 37 -11.62 9.68 -9.32
C ASP A 37 -10.84 10.23 -8.11
N ASP A 38 -10.46 9.38 -7.15
CA ASP A 38 -9.59 9.75 -6.03
C ASP A 38 -8.19 10.18 -6.53
N PHE A 39 -7.61 9.43 -7.47
CA PHE A 39 -6.32 9.74 -8.08
C PHE A 39 -6.33 11.12 -8.77
N PHE A 40 -7.33 11.40 -9.60
CA PHE A 40 -7.43 12.70 -10.28
C PHE A 40 -7.70 13.86 -9.33
N ALA A 41 -8.37 13.60 -8.21
CA ALA A 41 -8.57 14.64 -7.18
C ALA A 41 -7.30 14.95 -6.38
N MET A 42 -6.36 13.99 -6.29
CA MET A 42 -5.15 14.08 -5.47
C MET A 42 -3.89 13.62 -6.23
N PRO A 43 -3.62 14.16 -7.46
CA PRO A 43 -2.62 13.57 -8.36
C PRO A 43 -1.16 13.79 -7.93
N THR A 44 -0.87 14.88 -7.21
CA THR A 44 0.52 15.27 -6.91
C THR A 44 1.24 14.22 -6.08
N TYR A 45 0.69 13.85 -4.94
CA TYR A 45 1.30 12.83 -4.07
C TYR A 45 1.30 11.43 -4.71
N PRO A 46 0.17 10.91 -5.24
CA PRO A 46 0.16 9.62 -5.90
C PRO A 46 1.14 9.52 -7.07
N ILE A 47 1.25 10.56 -7.91
CA ILE A 47 2.19 10.58 -9.03
C ILE A 47 3.63 10.52 -8.52
N PHE A 48 3.96 11.30 -7.47
CA PHE A 48 5.30 11.28 -6.88
C PHE A 48 5.66 9.89 -6.36
N VAL A 49 4.77 9.26 -5.60
CA VAL A 49 4.98 7.90 -5.09
C VAL A 49 5.15 6.89 -6.23
N GLY A 50 4.28 6.95 -7.23
CA GLY A 50 4.37 6.07 -8.40
C GLY A 50 5.68 6.27 -9.17
N LEU A 51 6.12 7.52 -9.35
CA LEU A 51 7.40 7.82 -10.01
C LEU A 51 8.59 7.26 -9.22
N PHE A 52 8.57 7.37 -7.88
CA PHE A 52 9.60 6.78 -7.03
C PHE A 52 9.72 5.26 -7.25
N TYR A 53 8.60 4.53 -7.27
CA TYR A 53 8.61 3.09 -7.53
C TYR A 53 9.06 2.76 -8.96
N ALA A 54 8.66 3.55 -9.94
CA ALA A 54 9.11 3.38 -11.32
C ALA A 54 10.62 3.55 -11.45
N VAL A 55 11.19 4.63 -10.90
CA VAL A 55 12.63 4.90 -10.90
C VAL A 55 13.40 3.80 -10.16
N ALA A 56 12.92 3.38 -8.99
CA ALA A 56 13.56 2.34 -8.23
C ALA A 56 13.49 0.96 -8.91
N GLY A 57 12.36 0.65 -9.60
CA GLY A 57 12.24 -0.55 -10.43
C GLY A 57 13.23 -0.57 -11.60
N ILE A 58 13.39 0.56 -12.29
CA ILE A 58 14.39 0.71 -13.36
C ILE A 58 15.81 0.57 -12.80
N ALA A 59 16.11 1.19 -11.67
CA ALA A 59 17.41 1.10 -11.02
C ALA A 59 17.72 -0.35 -10.63
N LEU A 60 16.76 -1.07 -10.04
CA LEU A 60 16.87 -2.48 -9.70
C LEU A 60 17.15 -3.34 -10.96
N PHE A 61 16.37 -3.12 -12.02
CA PHE A 61 16.56 -3.82 -13.29
C PHE A 61 17.95 -3.54 -13.88
N ALA A 62 18.41 -2.29 -13.89
CA ALA A 62 19.73 -1.91 -14.39
C ALA A 62 20.84 -2.58 -13.57
N MET A 63 20.75 -2.58 -12.24
CA MET A 63 21.73 -3.23 -11.36
C MET A 63 21.81 -4.74 -11.59
N THR A 64 20.68 -5.41 -11.79
CA THR A 64 20.64 -6.86 -12.02
C THR A 64 21.09 -7.25 -13.42
N SER A 65 20.80 -6.42 -14.44
CA SER A 65 21.08 -6.72 -15.85
C SER A 65 22.52 -6.33 -16.26
N PHE A 66 23.07 -5.23 -15.73
CA PHE A 66 24.34 -4.68 -16.20
C PHE A 66 25.46 -4.71 -15.15
N GLY A 67 25.14 -4.93 -13.88
CA GLY A 67 26.09 -4.81 -12.77
C GLY A 67 26.71 -6.11 -12.25
N ASN A 68 26.53 -7.28 -12.88
CA ASN A 68 26.83 -8.59 -12.27
C ASN A 68 26.25 -8.76 -10.85
N ALA A 69 25.29 -7.90 -10.47
CA ALA A 69 24.65 -7.85 -9.16
C ALA A 69 23.35 -8.68 -9.13
N MET A 70 23.22 -9.67 -10.02
CA MET A 70 22.05 -10.54 -10.08
C MET A 70 21.76 -11.23 -8.73
N HIS A 71 22.83 -11.52 -7.96
CA HIS A 71 22.72 -12.06 -6.60
C HIS A 71 22.10 -11.07 -5.60
N LEU A 72 22.10 -9.76 -5.89
CA LEU A 72 21.47 -8.71 -5.07
C LEU A 72 20.04 -8.38 -5.50
N ALA A 73 19.58 -8.91 -6.66
CA ALA A 73 18.25 -8.64 -7.18
C ALA A 73 17.17 -9.04 -6.17
N PHE A 74 17.32 -10.18 -5.53
CA PHE A 74 16.38 -10.66 -4.52
C PHE A 74 16.34 -9.80 -3.25
N PRO A 75 17.47 -9.50 -2.56
CA PRO A 75 17.44 -8.59 -1.41
C PRO A 75 16.85 -7.22 -1.73
N LEU A 76 17.17 -6.66 -2.90
CA LEU A 76 16.68 -5.36 -3.33
C LEU A 76 15.16 -5.40 -3.65
N ALA A 77 14.70 -6.43 -4.37
CA ALA A 77 13.28 -6.63 -4.63
C ALA A 77 12.48 -6.87 -3.34
N ALA A 78 13.02 -7.65 -2.39
CA ALA A 78 12.40 -7.87 -1.09
C ALA A 78 12.30 -6.57 -0.26
N GLY A 79 13.36 -5.75 -0.26
CA GLY A 79 13.33 -4.42 0.36
C GLY A 79 12.26 -3.51 -0.26
N PHE A 80 12.06 -3.61 -1.56
CA PHE A 80 11.02 -2.88 -2.29
C PHE A 80 9.60 -3.31 -1.91
N VAL A 81 9.37 -4.61 -1.80
CA VAL A 81 8.08 -5.17 -1.35
C VAL A 81 7.76 -4.72 0.08
N LEU A 82 8.76 -4.57 0.93
CA LEU A 82 8.58 -4.12 2.31
C LEU A 82 8.13 -2.65 2.40
N ILE A 83 8.53 -1.80 1.45
CA ILE A 83 8.12 -0.39 1.39
C ILE A 83 6.69 -0.26 0.82
N GLY A 84 6.27 -1.17 -0.07
CA GLY A 84 4.97 -1.14 -0.74
C GLY A 84 3.77 -0.93 0.19
N PRO A 85 3.58 -1.72 1.24
CA PRO A 85 2.48 -1.56 2.18
C PRO A 85 2.40 -0.19 2.83
N PHE A 86 3.54 0.43 3.20
CA PHE A 86 3.58 1.75 3.84
C PHE A 86 3.07 2.85 2.91
N VAL A 87 3.41 2.74 1.64
CA VAL A 87 2.95 3.69 0.63
C VAL A 87 1.47 3.50 0.35
N ALA A 88 1.01 2.25 0.22
CA ALA A 88 -0.40 1.95 0.01
C ALA A 88 -1.27 2.44 1.17
N ILE A 89 -0.80 2.33 2.42
CA ILE A 89 -1.51 2.81 3.60
C ILE A 89 -1.70 4.33 3.56
N GLY A 90 -0.69 5.07 3.12
CA GLY A 90 -0.81 6.50 2.89
C GLY A 90 -1.92 6.85 1.89
N LEU A 91 -2.05 6.08 0.81
CA LEU A 91 -3.13 6.24 -0.18
C LEU A 91 -4.51 5.88 0.41
N TYR A 92 -4.58 4.86 1.26
CA TYR A 92 -5.82 4.51 1.97
C TYR A 92 -6.25 5.64 2.91
N GLU A 93 -5.32 6.24 3.67
CA GLU A 93 -5.64 7.36 4.54
C GLU A 93 -6.12 8.59 3.76
N MET A 94 -5.52 8.88 2.59
CA MET A 94 -6.01 9.96 1.72
C MET A 94 -7.44 9.70 1.25
N SER A 95 -7.76 8.50 0.74
CA SER A 95 -9.12 8.13 0.33
C SER A 95 -10.10 8.14 1.52
N ARG A 96 -9.65 7.71 2.70
CA ARG A 96 -10.44 7.72 3.94
C ARG A 96 -10.82 9.15 4.36
N ARG A 97 -9.86 10.09 4.31
CA ARG A 97 -10.10 11.52 4.61
C ARG A 97 -11.05 12.14 3.61
N ARG A 98 -10.84 11.88 2.32
CA ARG A 98 -11.71 12.37 1.26
C ARG A 98 -13.14 11.84 1.39
N GLU A 99 -13.32 10.56 1.72
CA GLU A 99 -14.62 9.95 1.98
C GLU A 99 -15.39 10.66 3.10
N ARG A 100 -14.68 11.17 4.11
CA ARG A 100 -15.24 11.93 5.23
C ARG A 100 -15.40 13.42 4.94
N GLY A 101 -15.15 13.86 3.70
CA GLY A 101 -15.25 15.28 3.32
C GLY A 101 -14.19 16.18 3.94
N LEU A 102 -13.10 15.61 4.46
CA LEU A 102 -11.99 16.38 5.04
C LEU A 102 -11.08 16.90 3.94
N ALA A 103 -10.43 18.04 4.21
CA ALA A 103 -9.34 18.51 3.36
C ALA A 103 -8.19 17.50 3.44
N VAL A 104 -7.65 17.13 2.27
CA VAL A 104 -6.54 16.17 2.16
C VAL A 104 -5.27 16.93 1.79
N ALA A 105 -4.29 16.87 2.67
CA ALA A 105 -2.93 17.31 2.43
C ALA A 105 -2.01 16.10 2.19
N SER A 106 -0.94 16.27 1.38
CA SER A 106 0.01 15.19 1.13
C SER A 106 0.75 14.77 2.42
N SER A 107 0.96 15.69 3.35
CA SER A 107 1.54 15.43 4.68
C SER A 107 0.66 14.55 5.57
N ASP A 108 -0.65 14.49 5.31
CA ASP A 108 -1.57 13.65 6.10
C ASP A 108 -1.28 12.16 5.97
N THR A 109 -0.61 11.74 4.90
CA THR A 109 -0.15 10.35 4.74
C THR A 109 0.81 9.91 5.83
N LEU A 110 1.57 10.83 6.40
CA LEU A 110 2.49 10.54 7.50
C LEU A 110 1.76 10.31 8.84
N THR A 111 0.48 10.69 8.96
CA THR A 111 -0.32 10.44 10.18
C THR A 111 -0.45 8.96 10.47
N VAL A 112 -0.37 8.11 9.43
CA VAL A 112 -0.36 6.66 9.57
C VAL A 112 0.77 6.16 10.47
N LEU A 113 1.90 6.85 10.53
CA LEU A 113 3.01 6.51 11.42
C LEU A 113 2.66 6.67 12.91
N ARG A 114 1.58 7.37 13.22
CA ARG A 114 1.02 7.50 14.58
C ARG A 114 -0.17 6.57 14.82
N SER A 115 -0.64 5.89 13.77
CA SER A 115 -1.78 4.98 13.90
C SER A 115 -1.50 3.89 14.95
N PRO A 116 -2.43 3.63 15.88
CA PRO A 116 -2.31 2.53 16.82
C PRO A 116 -2.22 1.17 16.09
N ALA A 117 -2.73 1.07 14.87
CA ALA A 117 -2.67 -0.13 14.03
C ALA A 117 -1.27 -0.37 13.40
N LEU A 118 -0.33 0.59 13.47
CA LEU A 118 0.98 0.47 12.81
C LEU A 118 1.73 -0.83 13.16
N PRO A 119 1.81 -1.29 14.43
CA PRO A 119 2.48 -2.54 14.75
C PRO A 119 1.83 -3.76 14.10
N SER A 120 0.49 -3.80 14.01
CA SER A 120 -0.27 -4.87 13.35
C SER A 120 -0.04 -4.88 11.84
N ILE A 121 0.02 -3.70 11.24
CA ILE A 121 0.34 -3.49 9.83
C ILE A 121 1.76 -3.96 9.51
N LEU A 122 2.74 -3.63 10.37
CA LEU A 122 4.12 -4.11 10.24
C LEU A 122 4.21 -5.63 10.35
N ALA A 123 3.54 -6.22 11.33
CA ALA A 123 3.49 -7.67 11.50
C ALA A 123 2.88 -8.36 10.28
N PHE A 124 1.84 -7.77 9.68
CA PHE A 124 1.27 -8.29 8.44
C PHE A 124 2.21 -8.15 7.24
N GLY A 125 2.92 -7.03 7.13
CA GLY A 125 3.95 -6.84 6.12
C GLY A 125 5.06 -7.90 6.21
N LEU A 126 5.51 -8.24 7.43
CA LEU A 126 6.47 -9.31 7.66
C LEU A 126 5.91 -10.69 7.27
N LEU A 127 4.63 -10.96 7.53
CA LEU A 127 3.98 -12.19 7.08
C LEU A 127 3.97 -12.29 5.54
N LEU A 128 3.61 -11.22 4.84
CA LEU A 128 3.64 -11.20 3.37
C LEU A 128 5.06 -11.35 2.83
N LEU A 129 6.06 -10.74 3.48
CA LEU A 129 7.47 -10.93 3.14
C LEU A 129 7.92 -12.39 3.33
N ALA A 130 7.47 -13.07 4.38
CA ALA A 130 7.75 -14.48 4.60
C ALA A 130 7.13 -15.36 3.50
N ILE A 131 5.88 -15.07 3.10
CA ILE A 131 5.21 -15.77 1.98
C ILE A 131 5.98 -15.53 0.68
N PHE A 132 6.44 -14.30 0.42
CA PHE A 132 7.24 -13.98 -0.74
C PHE A 132 8.60 -14.70 -0.74
N ALA A 133 9.29 -14.74 0.40
CA ALA A 133 10.53 -15.48 0.54
C ALA A 133 10.34 -16.98 0.30
N ALA A 134 9.25 -17.55 0.80
CA ALA A 134 8.89 -18.94 0.56
C ALA A 134 8.61 -19.21 -0.93
N TRP A 135 7.96 -18.26 -1.64
CA TRP A 135 7.77 -18.37 -3.08
C TRP A 135 9.08 -18.32 -3.85
N ILE A 136 10.00 -17.39 -3.52
CA ILE A 136 11.33 -17.33 -4.17
C ILE A 136 12.11 -18.63 -3.92
N PHE A 137 12.05 -19.17 -2.71
CA PHE A 137 12.67 -20.45 -2.40
C PHE A 137 12.08 -21.61 -3.22
N ALA A 138 10.74 -21.65 -3.37
CA ALA A 138 10.08 -22.63 -4.21
C ALA A 138 10.45 -22.47 -5.70
N ALA A 139 10.54 -21.23 -6.19
CA ALA A 139 10.96 -20.94 -7.57
C ALA A 139 12.41 -21.42 -7.81
N GLU A 140 13.31 -21.19 -6.86
CA GLU A 140 14.69 -21.68 -6.92
C GLU A 140 14.73 -23.22 -6.93
N LEU A 141 13.95 -23.89 -6.11
CA LEU A 141 13.87 -25.35 -6.12
C LEU A 141 13.39 -25.90 -7.47
N ILE A 142 12.39 -25.27 -8.10
CA ILE A 142 11.89 -25.66 -9.41
C ILE A 142 12.98 -25.46 -10.47
N TYR A 143 13.72 -24.35 -10.40
CA TYR A 143 14.83 -24.07 -11.30
C TYR A 143 15.95 -25.12 -11.14
N VAL A 144 16.41 -25.38 -9.92
CA VAL A 144 17.48 -26.36 -9.62
C VAL A 144 17.07 -27.76 -10.06
N TRP A 145 15.80 -28.13 -9.87
CA TRP A 145 15.27 -29.43 -10.32
C TRP A 145 15.36 -29.61 -11.84
N LEU A 146 15.14 -28.56 -12.63
CA LEU A 146 15.10 -28.63 -14.09
C LEU A 146 16.44 -28.31 -14.76
N TYR A 147 17.21 -27.39 -14.19
CA TYR A 147 18.43 -26.82 -14.79
C TYR A 147 19.70 -27.11 -14.00
N GLY A 148 19.59 -27.63 -12.79
CA GLY A 148 20.70 -27.84 -11.88
C GLY A 148 21.08 -26.62 -11.04
N PRO A 149 22.04 -26.74 -10.13
CA PRO A 149 22.36 -25.74 -9.12
C PRO A 149 23.14 -24.52 -9.64
N ASN A 150 23.60 -24.56 -10.88
CA ASN A 150 24.39 -23.46 -11.43
C ASN A 150 23.48 -22.40 -12.04
N PRO A 151 23.70 -21.10 -11.74
CA PRO A 151 22.94 -20.03 -12.38
C PRO A 151 23.24 -20.00 -13.90
N PRO A 152 22.30 -19.47 -14.71
CA PRO A 152 22.51 -19.38 -16.15
C PRO A 152 23.70 -18.47 -16.46
N ALA A 153 24.57 -18.91 -17.37
CA ALA A 153 25.77 -18.17 -17.74
C ALA A 153 25.46 -16.84 -18.43
N ALA A 154 24.32 -16.74 -19.11
CA ALA A 154 23.87 -15.52 -19.76
C ALA A 154 22.33 -15.51 -19.88
N ALA A 155 21.71 -14.31 -19.77
CA ALA A 155 20.27 -14.16 -19.76
C ALA A 155 19.61 -14.50 -21.11
N ILE A 156 20.18 -14.05 -22.24
CA ILE A 156 19.60 -14.24 -23.58
C ILE A 156 19.56 -15.72 -23.98
N PRO A 157 20.67 -16.50 -23.91
CA PRO A 157 20.65 -17.94 -24.17
C PRO A 157 19.70 -18.71 -23.27
N PHE A 158 19.62 -18.33 -21.98
CA PHE A 158 18.69 -18.95 -21.05
C PHE A 158 17.23 -18.69 -21.46
N LEU A 159 16.86 -17.46 -21.81
CA LEU A 159 15.52 -17.13 -22.29
C LEU A 159 15.17 -17.90 -23.56
N GLN A 160 16.10 -18.05 -24.50
CA GLN A 160 15.91 -18.86 -25.70
C GLN A 160 15.67 -20.33 -25.36
N ASP A 161 16.44 -20.91 -24.43
CA ASP A 161 16.23 -22.29 -23.97
C ASP A 161 14.86 -22.46 -23.30
N VAL A 162 14.49 -21.53 -22.42
CA VAL A 162 13.17 -21.55 -21.74
C VAL A 162 12.00 -21.51 -22.73
N LEU A 163 12.11 -20.74 -23.81
CA LEU A 163 11.03 -20.60 -24.78
C LEU A 163 11.01 -21.70 -25.84
N SER A 164 12.13 -22.40 -26.08
CA SER A 164 12.27 -23.37 -27.19
C SER A 164 12.33 -24.83 -26.75
N THR A 165 12.54 -25.13 -25.46
CA THR A 165 12.73 -26.51 -24.98
C THR A 165 11.57 -27.01 -24.13
N GLY A 166 11.38 -28.35 -24.10
CA GLY A 166 10.35 -28.95 -23.23
C GLY A 166 10.59 -28.70 -21.74
N ARG A 167 11.88 -28.71 -21.28
CA ARG A 167 12.21 -28.36 -19.88
C ARG A 167 11.91 -26.91 -19.57
N GLY A 168 12.13 -26.00 -20.52
CA GLY A 168 11.79 -24.59 -20.38
C GLY A 168 10.28 -24.36 -20.25
N TRP A 169 9.49 -25.02 -21.08
CA TRP A 169 8.02 -25.00 -20.96
C TRP A 169 7.54 -25.61 -19.63
N THR A 170 8.22 -26.67 -19.14
CA THR A 170 7.92 -27.21 -17.80
C THR A 170 8.20 -26.18 -16.72
N LEU A 171 9.32 -25.43 -16.80
CA LEU A 171 9.64 -24.35 -15.88
C LEU A 171 8.53 -23.28 -15.88
N ILE A 172 8.06 -22.86 -17.06
CA ILE A 172 6.98 -21.88 -17.18
C ILE A 172 5.69 -22.41 -16.53
N VAL A 173 5.24 -23.58 -16.93
CA VAL A 173 3.95 -24.13 -16.46
C VAL A 173 3.97 -24.39 -14.96
N VAL A 174 4.97 -25.09 -14.45
CA VAL A 174 5.08 -25.39 -13.01
C VAL A 174 5.32 -24.13 -12.20
N GLY A 175 6.21 -23.24 -12.67
CA GLY A 175 6.49 -21.96 -12.01
C GLY A 175 5.25 -21.06 -11.92
N VAL A 176 4.48 -20.94 -13.02
CA VAL A 176 3.24 -20.16 -13.04
C VAL A 176 2.19 -20.77 -12.11
N LEU A 177 2.01 -22.10 -12.13
CA LEU A 177 1.03 -22.76 -11.23
C LEU A 177 1.39 -22.59 -9.76
N VAL A 178 2.65 -22.80 -9.38
CA VAL A 178 3.10 -22.62 -8.00
C VAL A 178 3.04 -21.13 -7.61
N GLY A 179 3.52 -20.24 -8.47
CA GLY A 179 3.42 -18.79 -8.25
C GLY A 179 1.98 -18.31 -8.08
N PHE A 180 1.04 -18.87 -8.88
CA PHE A 180 -0.39 -18.58 -8.74
C PHE A 180 -0.93 -19.01 -7.37
N CYS A 181 -0.51 -20.15 -6.82
CA CYS A 181 -0.92 -20.56 -5.47
C CYS A 181 -0.46 -19.57 -4.41
N PHE A 182 0.80 -19.11 -4.49
CA PHE A 182 1.33 -18.08 -3.58
C PHE A 182 0.60 -16.73 -3.75
N ALA A 183 0.35 -16.31 -4.99
CA ALA A 183 -0.37 -15.07 -5.27
C ALA A 183 -1.83 -15.13 -4.78
N ALA A 184 -2.52 -16.25 -5.00
CA ALA A 184 -3.88 -16.47 -4.51
C ALA A 184 -3.96 -16.46 -2.97
N LEU A 185 -2.98 -17.10 -2.30
CA LEU A 185 -2.87 -17.04 -0.84
C LEU A 185 -2.65 -15.61 -0.36
N ALA A 186 -1.69 -14.90 -0.92
CA ALA A 186 -1.40 -13.52 -0.56
C ALA A 186 -2.62 -12.61 -0.79
N LEU A 187 -3.31 -12.73 -1.92
CA LEU A 187 -4.54 -11.99 -2.21
C LEU A 187 -5.64 -12.32 -1.19
N ALA A 188 -5.89 -13.60 -0.93
CA ALA A 188 -6.96 -14.04 -0.02
C ALA A 188 -6.81 -13.48 1.39
N ILE A 189 -5.58 -13.38 1.89
CA ILE A 189 -5.31 -12.85 3.23
C ILE A 189 -5.16 -11.32 3.27
N SER A 190 -4.94 -10.65 2.12
CA SER A 190 -4.60 -9.22 2.09
C SER A 190 -5.66 -8.31 1.48
N VAL A 191 -6.65 -8.88 0.76
CA VAL A 191 -7.55 -8.08 -0.09
C VAL A 191 -8.27 -6.95 0.65
N VAL A 192 -8.60 -7.12 1.93
CA VAL A 192 -9.17 -6.07 2.79
C VAL A 192 -8.42 -5.85 4.09
N SER A 193 -7.37 -6.63 4.41
CA SER A 193 -6.74 -6.61 5.73
C SER A 193 -6.07 -5.26 6.05
N PHE A 194 -5.29 -4.71 5.12
CA PHE A 194 -4.61 -3.42 5.35
C PHE A 194 -5.59 -2.25 5.55
N PRO A 195 -6.55 -2.01 4.63
CA PRO A 195 -7.50 -0.93 4.84
C PRO A 195 -8.38 -1.15 6.08
N LEU A 196 -8.72 -2.40 6.41
CA LEU A 196 -9.50 -2.72 7.61
C LEU A 196 -8.72 -2.41 8.89
N MET A 197 -7.42 -2.76 8.97
CA MET A 197 -6.58 -2.42 10.13
C MET A 197 -6.42 -0.91 10.31
N LEU A 198 -6.31 -0.16 9.21
CA LEU A 198 -6.22 1.30 9.25
C LEU A 198 -7.54 1.93 9.71
N ASP A 199 -8.66 1.38 9.28
CA ASP A 199 -9.99 1.91 9.57
C ASP A 199 -10.46 1.55 10.99
N ARG A 200 -10.11 0.34 11.45
CA ARG A 200 -10.50 -0.23 12.75
C ARG A 200 -9.30 -0.92 13.38
N ASP A 201 -8.94 -0.55 14.59
CA ASP A 201 -7.79 -1.14 15.31
C ASP A 201 -8.11 -2.54 15.85
N LEU A 202 -8.35 -3.48 14.91
CA LEU A 202 -8.73 -4.86 15.23
C LEU A 202 -7.55 -5.79 15.51
N GLY A 203 -6.33 -5.37 15.16
CA GLY A 203 -5.16 -6.25 15.17
C GLY A 203 -5.07 -7.17 13.95
N LEU A 204 -4.00 -7.96 13.89
CA LEU A 204 -3.64 -8.79 12.75
C LEU A 204 -4.64 -9.94 12.51
N VAL A 205 -4.94 -10.72 13.53
CA VAL A 205 -5.72 -11.98 13.38
C VAL A 205 -7.14 -11.72 12.91
N PRO A 206 -7.92 -10.79 13.50
CA PRO A 206 -9.27 -10.48 13.01
C PRO A 206 -9.26 -9.87 11.59
N ALA A 207 -8.21 -9.11 11.22
CA ALA A 207 -8.10 -8.58 9.87
C ALA A 207 -7.87 -9.68 8.83
N LEU A 208 -7.01 -10.66 9.12
CA LEU A 208 -6.81 -11.85 8.29
C LEU A 208 -8.09 -12.67 8.15
N ASP A 209 -8.78 -12.92 9.26
CA ASP A 209 -10.05 -13.67 9.26
C ASP A 209 -11.11 -12.97 8.41
N ALA A 210 -11.23 -11.62 8.54
CA ALA A 210 -12.16 -10.83 7.73
C ALA A 210 -11.83 -10.95 6.23
N SER A 211 -10.54 -10.88 5.84
CA SER A 211 -10.12 -11.03 4.45
C SER A 211 -10.43 -12.41 3.89
N LEU A 212 -10.17 -13.46 4.65
CA LEU A 212 -10.54 -14.83 4.27
C LEU A 212 -12.06 -15.01 4.15
N ARG A 213 -12.85 -14.40 5.04
CA ARG A 213 -14.33 -14.42 4.95
C ARG A 213 -14.84 -13.69 3.72
N VAL A 214 -14.25 -12.52 3.38
CA VAL A 214 -14.57 -11.79 2.14
C VAL A 214 -14.27 -12.66 0.93
N THR A 215 -13.11 -13.31 0.89
CA THR A 215 -12.69 -14.18 -0.21
C THR A 215 -13.62 -15.40 -0.36
N ARG A 216 -14.00 -16.03 0.74
CA ARG A 216 -14.92 -17.20 0.72
C ARG A 216 -16.34 -16.82 0.36
N ALA A 217 -16.82 -15.66 0.80
CA ALA A 217 -18.16 -15.16 0.48
C ALA A 217 -18.27 -14.64 -0.97
N ASN A 218 -17.17 -14.14 -1.55
CA ASN A 218 -17.15 -13.47 -2.85
C ASN A 218 -15.99 -13.96 -3.75
N PRO A 219 -15.84 -15.27 -4.03
CA PRO A 219 -14.65 -15.81 -4.70
C PRO A 219 -14.46 -15.25 -6.11
N LEU A 220 -15.54 -15.04 -6.87
CA LEU A 220 -15.46 -14.49 -8.22
C LEU A 220 -15.07 -13.02 -8.23
N ALA A 221 -15.61 -12.22 -7.31
CA ALA A 221 -15.27 -10.80 -7.21
C ALA A 221 -13.80 -10.63 -6.79
N VAL A 222 -13.32 -11.43 -5.81
CA VAL A 222 -11.91 -11.39 -5.37
C VAL A 222 -10.97 -11.88 -6.48
N ALA A 223 -11.34 -12.95 -7.22
CA ALA A 223 -10.55 -13.42 -8.36
C ALA A 223 -10.49 -12.36 -9.47
N LEU A 224 -11.62 -11.74 -9.80
CA LEU A 224 -11.66 -10.63 -10.76
C LEU A 224 -10.83 -9.45 -10.29
N TRP A 225 -10.90 -9.08 -8.99
CA TRP A 225 -10.07 -8.03 -8.43
C TRP A 225 -8.58 -8.33 -8.56
N GLY A 226 -8.16 -9.55 -8.23
CA GLY A 226 -6.78 -10.02 -8.42
C GLY A 226 -6.35 -9.96 -9.90
N LEU A 227 -7.24 -10.33 -10.83
CA LEU A 227 -6.96 -10.22 -12.26
C LEU A 227 -6.82 -8.77 -12.73
N ILE A 228 -7.69 -7.87 -12.26
CA ILE A 228 -7.61 -6.42 -12.54
C ILE A 228 -6.26 -5.88 -12.06
N VAL A 229 -5.87 -6.19 -10.81
CA VAL A 229 -4.59 -5.76 -10.23
C VAL A 229 -3.43 -6.30 -11.07
N ALA A 230 -3.41 -7.60 -11.36
CA ALA A 230 -2.34 -8.23 -12.14
C ALA A 230 -2.23 -7.63 -13.56
N ALA A 231 -3.36 -7.48 -14.26
CA ALA A 231 -3.39 -6.88 -15.59
C ALA A 231 -2.92 -5.42 -15.58
N ALA A 232 -3.37 -4.62 -14.60
CA ALA A 232 -2.95 -3.23 -14.46
C ALA A 232 -1.45 -3.11 -14.20
N LEU A 233 -0.88 -3.97 -13.32
CA LEU A 233 0.56 -4.00 -13.06
C LEU A 233 1.36 -4.40 -14.30
N VAL A 234 0.92 -5.41 -15.06
CA VAL A 234 1.57 -5.80 -16.32
C VAL A 234 1.53 -4.63 -17.31
N LEU A 235 0.36 -4.05 -17.56
CA LEU A 235 0.21 -2.92 -18.47
C LEU A 235 1.06 -1.71 -18.04
N GLY A 236 1.10 -1.41 -16.74
CA GLY A 236 1.92 -0.34 -16.17
C GLY A 236 3.43 -0.59 -16.30
N SER A 237 3.85 -1.87 -16.38
CA SER A 237 5.26 -2.23 -16.53
C SER A 237 5.74 -2.19 -17.98
N LEU A 238 4.85 -2.34 -18.98
CA LEU A 238 5.21 -2.35 -20.40
C LEU A 238 5.99 -1.11 -20.87
N PRO A 239 5.60 0.15 -20.50
CA PRO A 239 6.39 1.32 -20.85
C PRO A 239 7.57 1.53 -19.89
N LEU A 240 8.47 0.53 -19.76
CA LEU A 240 9.65 0.60 -18.91
C LEU A 240 9.32 1.05 -17.45
N PHE A 241 8.25 0.49 -16.89
CA PHE A 241 7.73 0.79 -15.54
C PHE A 241 7.17 2.21 -15.33
N PHE A 242 7.27 3.12 -16.29
CA PHE A 242 6.70 4.47 -16.14
C PHE A 242 5.19 4.47 -15.91
N GLY A 243 4.46 3.51 -16.49
CA GLY A 243 3.03 3.37 -16.27
C GLY A 243 2.67 3.04 -14.80
N LEU A 244 3.58 2.47 -14.03
CA LEU A 244 3.36 2.21 -12.60
C LEU A 244 3.20 3.50 -11.79
N ALA A 245 3.73 4.64 -12.27
CA ALA A 245 3.52 5.95 -11.64
C ALA A 245 2.03 6.37 -11.58
N VAL A 246 1.19 5.77 -12.42
CA VAL A 246 -0.26 5.97 -12.41
C VAL A 246 -0.97 4.76 -11.83
N VAL A 247 -0.59 3.56 -12.27
CA VAL A 247 -1.27 2.31 -11.90
C VAL A 247 -1.22 2.05 -10.39
N LEU A 248 -0.06 2.21 -9.75
CA LEU A 248 0.08 1.93 -8.32
C LEU A 248 -0.81 2.85 -7.45
N PRO A 249 -0.80 4.18 -7.64
CA PRO A 249 -1.71 5.06 -6.92
C PRO A 249 -3.18 4.76 -7.16
N VAL A 250 -3.58 4.53 -8.41
CA VAL A 250 -4.97 4.19 -8.75
C VAL A 250 -5.40 2.92 -8.04
N LEU A 251 -4.60 1.85 -8.09
CA LEU A 251 -4.87 0.60 -7.39
C LEU A 251 -4.92 0.77 -5.87
N GLY A 252 -4.07 1.63 -5.30
CA GLY A 252 -4.11 1.96 -3.88
C GLY A 252 -5.46 2.56 -3.48
N HIS A 253 -5.86 3.66 -4.13
CA HIS A 253 -7.16 4.28 -3.87
C HIS A 253 -8.33 3.31 -4.14
N ALA A 254 -8.27 2.56 -5.24
CA ALA A 254 -9.30 1.60 -5.62
C ALA A 254 -9.41 0.44 -4.61
N THR A 255 -8.31 0.01 -3.97
CA THR A 255 -8.34 -1.02 -2.93
C THR A 255 -9.08 -0.51 -1.68
N TRP A 256 -8.94 0.76 -1.30
CA TRP A 256 -9.77 1.36 -0.25
C TRP A 256 -11.25 1.31 -0.62
N ARG A 257 -11.61 1.67 -1.86
CA ARG A 257 -13.00 1.65 -2.35
C ARG A 257 -13.56 0.23 -2.39
N PHE A 258 -12.75 -0.75 -2.84
CA PHE A 258 -13.10 -2.17 -2.79
C PHE A 258 -13.39 -2.65 -1.35
N TYR A 259 -12.52 -2.29 -0.40
CA TYR A 259 -12.74 -2.59 1.01
C TYR A 259 -14.09 -2.03 1.51
N ARG A 260 -14.43 -0.78 1.18
CA ARG A 260 -15.70 -0.16 1.56
C ARG A 260 -16.93 -0.85 0.97
N LYS A 261 -16.81 -1.51 -0.16
CA LYS A 261 -17.87 -2.32 -0.76
C LYS A 261 -17.98 -3.69 -0.09
N ALA A 262 -16.85 -4.31 0.24
CA ALA A 262 -16.77 -5.66 0.78
C ALA A 262 -17.11 -5.77 2.28
N ILE A 263 -16.83 -4.71 3.07
CA ILE A 263 -17.05 -4.67 4.51
C ILE A 263 -18.08 -3.57 4.84
N GLU A 264 -19.07 -3.93 5.66
CA GLU A 264 -20.07 -2.98 6.15
C GLU A 264 -19.41 -1.91 7.02
N ARG A 265 -19.77 -0.64 6.77
CA ARG A 265 -19.26 0.47 7.54
C ARG A 265 -19.81 0.40 8.98
N ASP A 266 -18.94 0.63 9.95
CA ASP A 266 -19.30 0.67 11.38
C ASP A 266 -18.69 1.90 12.05
N PRO A 267 -19.39 3.06 12.00
CA PRO A 267 -18.87 4.31 12.53
C PRO A 267 -18.50 4.28 14.01
N ALA A 268 -19.09 3.38 14.78
CA ALA A 268 -18.84 3.26 16.21
C ALA A 268 -17.43 2.69 16.54
N HIS A 269 -16.86 1.94 15.59
CA HIS A 269 -15.55 1.27 15.75
C HIS A 269 -14.49 1.81 14.80
N GLU A 270 -14.78 2.89 14.06
CA GLU A 270 -13.78 3.53 13.20
C GLU A 270 -12.75 4.28 14.04
N VAL A 271 -11.46 4.08 13.75
CA VAL A 271 -10.37 4.86 14.35
C VAL A 271 -10.58 6.35 14.04
N PRO A 272 -10.52 7.24 15.03
CA PRO A 272 -10.61 8.68 14.78
C PRO A 272 -9.53 9.13 13.80
N ILE A 273 -9.89 10.05 12.89
CA ILE A 273 -8.89 10.67 12.02
C ILE A 273 -8.15 11.73 12.85
N GLU A 274 -6.86 11.52 13.04
CA GLU A 274 -6.00 12.51 13.67
C GLU A 274 -5.88 13.75 12.78
N GLY A 275 -5.78 14.92 13.42
CA GLY A 275 -5.49 16.18 12.73
C GLY A 275 -4.13 16.12 11.99
N PRO A 276 -3.85 17.13 11.15
CA PRO A 276 -2.57 17.20 10.43
C PRO A 276 -1.40 17.07 11.40
N LEU A 277 -0.34 16.43 10.94
CA LEU A 277 0.89 16.28 11.74
C LEU A 277 1.42 17.68 12.10
N HIS A 278 1.35 18.01 13.37
CA HIS A 278 2.00 19.21 13.90
C HIS A 278 3.52 19.04 13.80
N PRO A 279 4.30 20.13 13.66
CA PRO A 279 5.77 20.12 13.51
C PRO A 279 6.56 19.35 14.60
N ASP A 280 5.95 18.90 15.67
CA ASP A 280 6.60 18.06 16.70
C ASP A 280 7.13 16.70 16.18
N VAL A 281 6.68 16.23 15.02
CA VAL A 281 7.31 15.10 14.29
C VAL A 281 8.73 15.43 13.84
N THR A 282 9.11 16.70 13.91
CA THR A 282 10.40 17.24 13.48
C THR A 282 11.60 16.86 14.36
N LYS A 283 11.41 16.07 15.41
CA LYS A 283 12.54 15.52 16.20
C LYS A 283 13.36 14.49 15.38
N ASN A 284 12.77 13.90 14.32
CA ASN A 284 13.49 13.03 13.41
C ASN A 284 13.83 13.80 12.13
N PRO A 285 15.12 14.07 11.81
CA PRO A 285 15.52 14.89 10.66
C PRO A 285 15.08 14.30 9.31
N ALA A 286 15.00 12.96 9.18
CA ALA A 286 14.54 12.32 7.95
C ALA A 286 13.04 12.56 7.72
N LEU A 287 12.20 12.42 8.74
CA LEU A 287 10.77 12.71 8.65
C LEU A 287 10.50 14.19 8.42
N ARG A 288 11.35 15.07 8.98
CA ARG A 288 11.27 16.51 8.74
C ARG A 288 11.49 16.87 7.27
N LEU A 289 12.49 16.27 6.61
CA LEU A 289 12.74 16.49 5.19
C LEU A 289 11.58 16.01 4.33
N VAL A 290 11.04 14.83 4.62
CA VAL A 290 9.86 14.30 3.91
C VAL A 290 8.65 15.21 4.12
N TRP A 291 8.42 15.68 5.34
CA TRP A 291 7.33 16.60 5.65
C TRP A 291 7.46 17.94 4.91
N ILE A 292 8.65 18.58 4.94
CA ILE A 292 8.93 19.84 4.22
C ILE A 292 8.68 19.67 2.72
N PHE A 293 9.11 18.54 2.15
CA PHE A 293 8.91 18.25 0.74
C PHE A 293 7.41 18.10 0.40
N LEU A 294 6.65 17.37 1.20
CA LEU A 294 5.22 17.17 1.01
C LEU A 294 4.43 18.49 1.19
N ASP A 295 4.79 19.30 2.18
CA ASP A 295 4.18 20.61 2.42
C ASP A 295 4.45 21.59 1.26
N ALA A 296 5.68 21.57 0.72
CA ALA A 296 6.03 22.33 -0.46
C ALA A 296 5.23 21.92 -1.72
N LEU A 297 4.96 20.62 -1.88
CA LEU A 297 4.09 20.14 -2.96
C LEU A 297 2.64 20.61 -2.81
N ASP A 298 2.13 20.61 -1.59
CA ASP A 298 0.79 21.14 -1.31
C ASP A 298 0.68 22.64 -1.54
N TYR A 299 1.74 23.41 -1.21
CA TYR A 299 1.85 24.84 -1.53
C TYR A 299 1.73 25.08 -3.04
N LEU A 300 2.51 24.34 -3.83
CA LEU A 300 2.49 24.48 -5.29
C LEU A 300 1.12 24.11 -5.91
N ARG A 301 0.39 23.20 -5.28
CA ARG A 301 -0.90 22.72 -5.77
C ARG A 301 -2.08 23.60 -5.39
N GLN A 302 -2.12 24.08 -4.14
CA GLN A 302 -3.31 24.70 -3.55
C GLN A 302 -3.15 26.22 -3.34
N GLY A 303 -1.95 26.78 -3.57
CA GLY A 303 -1.63 28.18 -3.25
C GLY A 303 -1.75 28.49 -1.76
N ARG A 304 -1.71 27.48 -0.88
CA ARG A 304 -1.69 27.69 0.57
C ARG A 304 -0.30 28.12 0.99
N GLU A 305 -0.22 29.11 1.88
CA GLU A 305 1.07 29.50 2.46
C GLU A 305 1.72 28.33 3.21
N PRO A 306 3.04 28.12 3.08
CA PRO A 306 3.76 27.08 3.81
C PRO A 306 3.51 27.23 5.30
N THR A 307 3.30 26.13 5.98
CA THR A 307 3.09 26.12 7.43
C THR A 307 4.38 26.56 8.12
N ASP A 308 4.31 27.69 8.83
CA ASP A 308 5.49 28.30 9.47
C ASP A 308 6.01 27.38 10.59
N LEU A 309 7.12 26.69 10.34
CA LEU A 309 7.75 25.76 11.28
C LEU A 309 8.21 26.42 12.58
N ASN A 310 8.30 27.76 12.60
CA ASN A 310 8.71 28.56 13.74
C ASN A 310 7.53 29.10 14.57
N ALA A 311 6.29 28.93 14.12
CA ALA A 311 5.12 29.48 14.80
C ALA A 311 4.74 28.74 16.11
N SER A 312 5.39 27.63 16.46
CA SER A 312 5.05 26.80 17.63
C SER A 312 5.72 27.22 18.95
N SER A 313 6.49 28.31 18.98
CA SER A 313 7.11 28.82 20.22
C SER A 313 6.46 30.09 20.78
N GLY A 314 5.33 30.51 20.24
CA GLY A 314 4.61 31.72 20.66
C GLY A 314 3.29 31.40 21.35
N GLU A 315 3.11 31.89 22.56
CA GLU A 315 1.92 31.89 23.40
C GLU A 315 0.63 32.24 22.65
N PRO A 316 -0.53 31.71 23.07
CA PRO A 316 -1.80 32.10 22.46
C PRO A 316 -2.03 33.61 22.67
N LYS A 317 -1.99 34.38 21.59
CA LYS A 317 -2.37 35.80 21.62
C LYS A 317 -3.80 35.88 22.18
N SER A 318 -3.88 36.35 23.44
CA SER A 318 -5.08 36.80 24.10
C SER A 318 -5.91 37.67 23.14
N ARG A 319 -7.12 37.25 22.82
CA ARG A 319 -8.11 38.10 22.15
C ARG A 319 -8.34 39.32 23.02
N ALA A 320 -7.73 40.43 22.68
CA ALA A 320 -8.08 41.74 23.21
C ALA A 320 -9.53 42.02 22.82
N THR A 321 -10.43 41.90 23.78
CA THR A 321 -11.80 42.41 23.71
C THR A 321 -11.74 43.92 23.58
N LYS A 322 -12.12 44.46 22.41
CA LYS A 322 -12.38 45.88 22.22
C LYS A 322 -13.49 46.33 23.18
N PRO A 323 -13.31 47.41 23.97
CA PRO A 323 -14.40 47.95 24.77
C PRO A 323 -15.46 48.59 23.86
N ARG A 324 -16.70 48.18 24.03
CA ARG A 324 -17.85 48.89 23.44
C ARG A 324 -17.89 50.33 24.00
N ALA A 325 -17.67 51.30 23.10
CA ALA A 325 -17.97 52.70 23.38
C ALA A 325 -19.49 52.83 23.55
N GLY A 326 -19.92 53.41 24.67
CA GLY A 326 -21.29 53.76 24.95
C GLY A 326 -21.76 54.90 24.02
N ALA A 327 -23.02 54.85 23.67
CA ALA A 327 -23.75 55.98 23.10
C ALA A 327 -24.80 56.46 24.10
N PRO A 328 -25.14 57.75 24.07
CA PRO A 328 -26.00 58.42 25.07
C PRO A 328 -27.45 58.01 25.06
#